data_4c620cebef886ddbf09a2cf22b110098
#
_entry.id   4c620cebef886ddbf09a2cf22b110098
#
_cell.length_a   1.000
_cell.length_b   1.000
_cell.length_c   1.000
_cell.angle_alpha   90.00
_cell.angle_beta   90.00
_cell.angle_gamma   90.00
#
_symmetry.space_group_name_H-M   'P 1'
#
loop_
_entity.id
_entity.type
_entity.pdbx_description
1 polymer ?
#
loop_
_entity_poly.entity_id
_entity_poly.type
_entity_poly.pdbx_seq_one_letter_code
_entity_poly.pdbx_strand_id
1 'polypeptide(L)'
;MYTLRRGDGTVISWVARYRDPVTRKRVERHFGPKGHVAALAFLEQEEMLVRMHRAGVQEYVHPSERNGRSRGSEWTFDRLCDWYVERHRKPDGSPLRGSSARNLRADVSHLRRAFGSLRLREVTAAVISDWYFGPHEEGLWAFQRACQRMKSIMRDACSPGVDGSPALLLANPWSLPISPDPTPGSWLVPPVSSETLRKLYDAFPEYTRISVLLAAWAGGMRIGEVCALRVDSFDLERKVMHVTGSVNHGPDDLGPSRVGETKTSNSVRTVVLPDLLVPLIREHLEHHDPSNPMFFQAKAGTVLSRSTLQSHMERARRKVGCEGVTFRTLRVTHATLFMQAGGTLREAMDQIGDQTEEVLVRHYLRSVPEHQRDVANRMAEEMAQADPALAIRMGLEPVGDREKKSEEAPEETSVSISPEAIAAALARLLLRYLGGAASDGPPAPSGPVADDAGGFATE
;
A
#
# COMPACT_ATOMS: atom_id res chain seq x y z
N MET A 1 -5.07 38.27 -0.50
CA MET A 1 -5.87 37.64 -1.58
C MET A 1 -7.31 38.16 -1.54
N TYR A 2 -7.97 38.33 -2.69
CA TYR A 2 -9.39 38.69 -2.78
C TYR A 2 -10.02 38.09 -4.05
N THR A 3 -11.34 38.16 -4.15
CA THR A 3 -12.08 37.65 -5.31
C THR A 3 -12.68 38.80 -6.13
N LEU A 4 -12.61 38.68 -7.45
CA LEU A 4 -13.44 39.46 -8.37
C LEU A 4 -14.72 38.67 -8.63
N ARG A 5 -15.87 39.37 -8.48
CA ARG A 5 -17.20 38.79 -8.69
C ARG A 5 -17.97 39.56 -9.75
N ARG A 6 -18.83 38.86 -10.48
CA ARG A 6 -19.82 39.46 -11.37
C ARG A 6 -20.98 40.02 -10.52
N GLY A 7 -21.83 40.87 -11.11
CA GLY A 7 -22.97 41.46 -10.42
C GLY A 7 -23.98 40.45 -9.84
N ASP A 8 -23.98 39.22 -10.36
CA ASP A 8 -24.77 38.07 -9.87
C ASP A 8 -24.09 37.27 -8.70
N GLY A 9 -22.96 37.77 -8.21
CA GLY A 9 -22.20 37.11 -7.14
C GLY A 9 -21.23 36.04 -7.58
N THR A 10 -21.24 35.61 -8.86
CA THR A 10 -20.35 34.55 -9.38
C THR A 10 -18.90 35.01 -9.36
N VAL A 11 -18.00 34.10 -8.85
CA VAL A 11 -16.55 34.36 -8.82
C VAL A 11 -16.00 34.35 -10.26
N ILE A 12 -15.42 35.45 -10.71
CA ILE A 12 -14.76 35.55 -12.02
C ILE A 12 -13.28 35.15 -11.89
N SER A 13 -12.62 35.64 -10.83
CA SER A 13 -11.19 35.43 -10.64
C SER A 13 -10.81 35.57 -9.16
N TRP A 14 -9.81 34.76 -8.78
CA TRP A 14 -9.06 34.94 -7.54
C TRP A 14 -7.85 35.82 -7.82
N VAL A 15 -7.59 36.84 -7.01
CA VAL A 15 -6.48 37.76 -7.20
C VAL A 15 -5.52 37.64 -6.02
N ALA A 16 -4.30 37.19 -6.31
CA ALA A 16 -3.18 37.27 -5.38
C ALA A 16 -2.55 38.65 -5.47
N ARG A 17 -2.35 39.29 -4.33
CA ARG A 17 -1.80 40.68 -4.23
C ARG A 17 -0.73 40.71 -3.17
N TYR A 18 0.45 41.24 -3.52
CA TYR A 18 1.54 41.52 -2.59
C TYR A 18 2.31 42.78 -3.00
N ARG A 19 3.30 43.15 -2.22
CA ARG A 19 4.17 44.31 -2.53
C ARG A 19 5.58 43.82 -2.87
N ASP A 20 6.06 44.18 -4.04
CA ASP A 20 7.42 43.92 -4.49
C ASP A 20 8.42 44.58 -3.52
N PRO A 21 9.38 43.82 -2.95
CA PRO A 21 10.30 44.35 -1.95
C PRO A 21 11.34 45.37 -2.52
N VAL A 22 11.65 45.28 -3.82
CA VAL A 22 12.65 46.10 -4.51
C VAL A 22 12.00 47.39 -5.02
N THR A 23 10.95 47.24 -5.84
CA THR A 23 10.30 48.40 -6.48
C THR A 23 9.26 49.06 -5.59
N ARG A 24 8.86 48.40 -4.48
CA ARG A 24 7.78 48.80 -3.56
C ARG A 24 6.41 48.95 -4.22
N LYS A 25 6.29 48.59 -5.51
CA LYS A 25 5.02 48.59 -6.24
C LYS A 25 4.14 47.42 -5.83
N ARG A 26 2.84 47.61 -6.00
CA ARG A 26 1.84 46.55 -5.80
C ARG A 26 1.84 45.66 -7.02
N VAL A 27 1.95 44.33 -6.78
CA VAL A 27 1.87 43.29 -7.80
C VAL A 27 0.58 42.51 -7.60
N GLU A 28 -0.15 42.30 -8.68
CA GLU A 28 -1.39 41.55 -8.71
C GLU A 28 -1.30 40.43 -9.77
N ARG A 29 -1.78 39.27 -9.44
CA ARG A 29 -1.90 38.15 -10.37
C ARG A 29 -3.30 37.56 -10.28
N HIS A 30 -3.92 37.40 -11.45
CA HIS A 30 -5.26 36.85 -11.59
C HIS A 30 -5.23 35.36 -11.86
N PHE A 31 -6.12 34.63 -11.19
CA PHE A 31 -6.34 33.19 -11.36
C PHE A 31 -7.81 32.96 -11.70
N GLY A 32 -8.14 32.00 -12.53
CA GLY A 32 -9.51 31.75 -12.95
C GLY A 32 -10.49 31.47 -11.79
N PRO A 33 -11.77 31.27 -12.08
CA PRO A 33 -12.81 31.09 -11.05
C PRO A 33 -12.54 29.94 -10.07
N LYS A 34 -11.88 28.87 -10.54
CA LYS A 34 -11.47 27.71 -9.74
C LYS A 34 -10.06 27.84 -9.15
N GLY A 35 -9.40 28.99 -9.33
CA GLY A 35 -7.98 29.21 -9.03
C GLY A 35 -7.64 29.56 -7.57
N HIS A 36 -8.53 29.30 -6.60
CA HIS A 36 -8.28 29.64 -5.19
C HIS A 36 -6.97 29.05 -4.65
N VAL A 37 -6.77 27.73 -4.81
CA VAL A 37 -5.58 27.02 -4.32
C VAL A 37 -4.31 27.52 -5.02
N ALA A 38 -4.37 27.76 -6.33
CA ALA A 38 -3.25 28.28 -7.09
C ALA A 38 -2.89 29.73 -6.70
N ALA A 39 -3.89 30.56 -6.42
CA ALA A 39 -3.68 31.91 -5.94
C ALA A 39 -3.03 31.95 -4.55
N LEU A 40 -3.46 31.04 -3.66
CA LEU A 40 -2.91 30.91 -2.32
C LEU A 40 -1.45 30.44 -2.37
N ALA A 41 -1.18 29.35 -3.10
CA ALA A 41 0.17 28.81 -3.27
C ALA A 41 1.14 29.84 -3.89
N PHE A 42 0.67 30.60 -4.88
CA PHE A 42 1.47 31.69 -5.46
C PHE A 42 1.79 32.76 -4.41
N LEU A 43 0.82 33.15 -3.59
CA LEU A 43 1.03 34.18 -2.57
C LEU A 43 2.02 33.72 -1.50
N GLU A 44 1.88 32.51 -1.01
CA GLU A 44 2.81 31.91 -0.03
C GLU A 44 4.24 31.85 -0.57
N GLN A 45 4.40 31.48 -1.84
CA GLN A 45 5.69 31.46 -2.50
C GLN A 45 6.30 32.86 -2.60
N GLU A 46 5.53 33.87 -3.00
CA GLU A 46 6.00 35.24 -3.09
C GLU A 46 6.38 35.81 -1.72
N GLU A 47 5.59 35.53 -0.69
CA GLU A 47 5.88 35.97 0.68
C GLU A 47 7.18 35.32 1.22
N MET A 48 7.43 34.05 0.87
CA MET A 48 8.69 33.38 1.20
C MET A 48 9.89 34.09 0.52
N LEU A 49 9.79 34.33 -0.77
CA LEU A 49 10.85 35.01 -1.54
C LEU A 49 11.12 36.45 -1.03
N VAL A 50 10.07 37.16 -0.66
CA VAL A 50 10.17 38.50 -0.04
C VAL A 50 10.88 38.41 1.31
N ARG A 51 10.59 37.41 2.11
CA ARG A 51 11.27 37.18 3.40
C ARG A 51 12.75 36.82 3.21
N MET A 52 13.09 35.94 2.25
CA MET A 52 14.47 35.59 1.94
C MET A 52 15.28 36.80 1.44
N HIS A 53 14.67 37.67 0.62
CA HIS A 53 15.30 38.91 0.17
C HIS A 53 15.58 39.87 1.35
N ARG A 54 14.61 40.08 2.23
CA ARG A 54 14.78 40.91 3.42
C ARG A 54 15.83 40.38 4.40
N ALA A 55 15.99 39.05 4.45
CA ALA A 55 17.01 38.43 5.25
C ALA A 55 18.41 38.41 4.59
N GLY A 56 18.54 38.96 3.38
CA GLY A 56 19.80 38.97 2.64
C GLY A 56 20.26 37.60 2.11
N VAL A 57 19.39 36.60 2.15
CA VAL A 57 19.68 35.20 1.74
C VAL A 57 19.64 35.08 0.21
N GLN A 58 18.71 35.79 -0.44
CA GLN A 58 18.51 35.72 -1.90
C GLN A 58 17.96 37.06 -2.42
N GLU A 59 18.45 37.52 -3.58
CA GLU A 59 17.88 38.65 -4.26
C GLU A 59 16.45 38.34 -4.76
N TYR A 60 15.52 39.24 -4.50
CA TYR A 60 14.17 39.13 -5.04
C TYR A 60 14.15 39.55 -6.53
N VAL A 61 13.60 38.66 -7.36
CA VAL A 61 13.38 38.91 -8.79
C VAL A 61 11.88 38.91 -9.07
N HIS A 62 11.40 39.92 -9.78
CA HIS A 62 9.98 40.04 -10.14
C HIS A 62 9.51 38.83 -10.96
N PRO A 63 8.29 38.29 -10.76
CA PRO A 63 7.81 37.07 -11.44
C PRO A 63 7.95 37.07 -12.95
N SER A 64 7.78 38.22 -13.62
CA SER A 64 7.94 38.36 -15.07
C SER A 64 9.36 38.13 -15.57
N GLU A 65 10.36 38.29 -14.70
CA GLU A 65 11.78 38.21 -15.07
C GLU A 65 12.43 36.89 -14.63
N ARG A 66 11.78 36.12 -13.75
CA ARG A 66 12.37 34.96 -13.12
C ARG A 66 12.80 33.88 -14.11
N ASN A 67 11.95 33.58 -15.07
CA ASN A 67 12.23 32.51 -16.02
C ASN A 67 13.46 32.82 -16.89
N GLY A 68 13.68 34.08 -17.23
CA GLY A 68 14.86 34.49 -18.02
C GLY A 68 16.16 34.60 -17.20
N ARG A 69 16.06 34.88 -15.89
CA ARG A 69 17.23 35.04 -14.99
C ARG A 69 17.64 33.74 -14.26
N SER A 70 16.84 32.68 -14.36
CA SER A 70 17.16 31.41 -13.71
C SER A 70 18.41 30.78 -14.29
N ARG A 71 19.33 30.31 -13.45
CA ARG A 71 20.58 29.63 -13.88
C ARG A 71 20.30 28.47 -14.84
N GLY A 72 19.19 27.74 -14.63
CA GLY A 72 18.77 26.62 -15.47
C GLY A 72 17.89 27.02 -16.64
N SER A 73 17.61 28.30 -16.89
CA SER A 73 16.61 28.75 -17.89
C SER A 73 16.88 28.19 -19.30
N GLU A 74 18.13 28.00 -19.69
CA GLU A 74 18.53 27.47 -20.97
C GLU A 74 18.65 25.93 -21.00
N TRP A 75 18.49 25.26 -19.85
CA TRP A 75 18.43 23.81 -19.83
C TRP A 75 17.12 23.34 -20.45
N THR A 76 17.20 22.20 -21.14
CA THR A 76 15.97 21.48 -21.48
C THR A 76 15.42 20.77 -20.24
N PHE A 77 14.13 20.47 -20.28
CA PHE A 77 13.50 19.68 -19.21
C PHE A 77 14.12 18.27 -19.13
N ASP A 78 14.52 17.68 -20.24
CA ASP A 78 15.28 16.42 -20.28
C ASP A 78 16.56 16.48 -19.44
N ARG A 79 17.34 17.55 -19.61
CA ARG A 79 18.56 17.78 -18.81
C ARG A 79 18.23 17.91 -17.32
N LEU A 80 17.15 18.59 -16.97
CA LEU A 80 16.70 18.67 -15.58
C LEU A 80 16.31 17.31 -15.02
N CYS A 81 15.66 16.48 -15.82
CA CYS A 81 15.30 15.11 -15.45
C CYS A 81 16.55 14.24 -15.20
N ASP A 82 17.57 14.35 -16.05
CA ASP A 82 18.84 13.63 -15.83
C ASP A 82 19.51 14.08 -14.53
N TRP A 83 19.65 15.39 -14.35
CA TRP A 83 20.18 15.97 -13.11
C TRP A 83 19.44 15.49 -11.85
N TYR A 84 18.10 15.42 -11.92
CA TYR A 84 17.28 14.94 -10.82
C TYR A 84 17.47 13.46 -10.54
N VAL A 85 17.46 12.60 -11.57
CA VAL A 85 17.64 11.15 -11.44
C VAL A 85 19.03 10.80 -10.87
N GLU A 86 20.09 11.49 -11.34
CA GLU A 86 21.44 11.26 -10.87
C GLU A 86 21.65 11.63 -9.40
N ARG A 87 20.95 12.66 -8.93
CA ARG A 87 21.08 13.17 -7.55
C ARG A 87 20.09 12.58 -6.57
N HIS A 88 19.02 11.96 -7.07
CA HIS A 88 17.96 11.45 -6.19
C HIS A 88 18.46 10.27 -5.35
N ARG A 89 18.46 10.45 -4.03
CA ARG A 89 18.95 9.48 -3.04
C ARG A 89 17.85 9.18 -2.02
N LYS A 90 18.06 8.15 -1.19
CA LYS A 90 17.25 7.95 0.00
C LYS A 90 17.53 9.05 1.03
N PRO A 91 16.65 9.21 2.05
CA PRO A 91 16.85 10.19 3.12
C PRO A 91 18.19 10.04 3.88
N ASP A 92 18.73 8.82 3.93
CA ASP A 92 20.03 8.50 4.53
C ASP A 92 21.24 8.80 3.62
N GLY A 93 21.00 9.38 2.42
CA GLY A 93 22.01 9.69 1.41
C GLY A 93 22.46 8.50 0.55
N SER A 94 22.02 7.27 0.87
CA SER A 94 22.40 6.08 0.11
C SER A 94 21.68 6.01 -1.26
N PRO A 95 22.22 5.27 -2.24
CA PRO A 95 21.57 5.09 -3.54
C PRO A 95 20.19 4.47 -3.42
N LEU A 96 19.31 4.79 -4.37
CA LEU A 96 18.02 4.13 -4.49
C LEU A 96 18.20 2.63 -4.75
N ARG A 97 17.29 1.81 -4.23
CA ARG A 97 17.19 0.40 -4.62
C ARG A 97 16.80 0.29 -6.09
N GLY A 98 17.22 -0.77 -6.79
CA GLY A 98 16.97 -0.97 -8.21
C GLY A 98 15.51 -0.78 -8.62
N SER A 99 14.56 -1.36 -7.88
CA SER A 99 13.11 -1.18 -8.13
C SER A 99 12.64 0.27 -7.97
N SER A 100 13.17 1.00 -6.98
CA SER A 100 12.84 2.42 -6.77
C SER A 100 13.43 3.30 -7.87
N ALA A 101 14.67 3.00 -8.31
CA ALA A 101 15.32 3.69 -9.42
C ALA A 101 14.58 3.45 -10.74
N ARG A 102 14.10 2.21 -10.99
CA ARG A 102 13.27 1.90 -12.16
C ARG A 102 11.95 2.70 -12.14
N ASN A 103 11.24 2.69 -11.02
CA ASN A 103 9.99 3.45 -10.89
C ASN A 103 10.23 4.96 -11.09
N LEU A 104 11.32 5.49 -10.54
CA LEU A 104 11.72 6.87 -10.76
C LEU A 104 11.91 7.17 -12.26
N ARG A 105 12.66 6.32 -12.97
CA ARG A 105 12.88 6.49 -14.42
C ARG A 105 11.57 6.38 -15.21
N ALA A 106 10.68 5.45 -14.83
CA ALA A 106 9.36 5.31 -15.45
C ALA A 106 8.50 6.55 -15.24
N ASP A 107 8.40 7.07 -14.01
CA ASP A 107 7.66 8.28 -13.71
C ASP A 107 8.20 9.49 -14.49
N VAL A 108 9.54 9.63 -14.55
CA VAL A 108 10.21 10.71 -15.29
C VAL A 108 10.00 10.56 -16.81
N SER A 109 9.92 9.33 -17.34
CA SER A 109 9.68 9.11 -18.77
C SER A 109 8.33 9.66 -19.26
N HIS A 110 7.30 9.64 -18.42
CA HIS A 110 6.01 10.27 -18.72
C HIS A 110 6.16 11.79 -18.86
N LEU A 111 6.92 12.41 -17.96
CA LEU A 111 7.17 13.86 -18.00
C LEU A 111 8.04 14.25 -19.19
N ARG A 112 9.04 13.44 -19.55
CA ARG A 112 9.91 13.67 -20.71
C ARG A 112 9.12 13.69 -22.02
N ARG A 113 8.11 12.86 -22.17
CA ARG A 113 7.25 12.86 -23.36
C ARG A 113 6.49 14.19 -23.51
N ALA A 114 6.07 14.80 -22.39
CA ALA A 114 5.30 16.02 -22.40
C ALA A 114 6.16 17.29 -22.48
N PHE A 115 7.30 17.30 -21.78
CA PHE A 115 8.07 18.53 -21.55
C PHE A 115 9.52 18.46 -22.00
N GLY A 116 10.04 17.27 -22.35
CA GLY A 116 11.48 16.98 -22.51
C GLY A 116 12.23 17.99 -23.37
N SER A 117 11.69 18.33 -24.53
CA SER A 117 12.30 19.26 -25.50
C SER A 117 12.19 20.74 -25.09
N LEU A 118 11.30 21.08 -24.16
CA LEU A 118 11.10 22.46 -23.74
C LEU A 118 12.29 22.95 -22.91
N ARG A 119 12.68 24.21 -23.10
CA ARG A 119 13.61 24.88 -22.17
C ARG A 119 12.91 25.18 -20.85
N LEU A 120 13.63 25.17 -19.74
CA LEU A 120 13.02 25.39 -18.42
C LEU A 120 12.29 26.74 -18.30
N ARG A 121 12.75 27.75 -19.01
CA ARG A 121 12.03 29.05 -19.09
C ARG A 121 10.66 28.94 -19.76
N GLU A 122 10.45 27.92 -20.60
CA GLU A 122 9.19 27.66 -21.31
C GLU A 122 8.25 26.77 -20.49
N VAL A 123 8.76 26.04 -19.49
CA VAL A 123 7.96 25.21 -18.57
C VAL A 123 7.30 26.13 -17.53
N THR A 124 6.31 26.86 -17.97
CA THR A 124 5.55 27.81 -17.15
C THR A 124 4.39 27.13 -16.42
N ALA A 125 3.81 27.82 -15.44
CA ALA A 125 2.61 27.32 -14.75
C ALA A 125 1.43 27.12 -15.72
N ALA A 126 1.34 27.91 -16.82
CA ALA A 126 0.32 27.73 -17.85
C ALA A 126 0.53 26.42 -18.62
N VAL A 127 1.75 26.18 -19.10
CA VAL A 127 2.10 24.95 -19.83
C VAL A 127 1.88 23.70 -18.96
N ILE A 128 2.23 23.77 -17.68
CA ILE A 128 1.96 22.68 -16.72
C ILE A 128 0.46 22.50 -16.52
N SER A 129 -0.30 23.58 -16.43
CA SER A 129 -1.75 23.54 -16.28
C SER A 129 -2.45 22.92 -17.50
N ASP A 130 -2.01 23.30 -18.69
CA ASP A 130 -2.55 22.73 -19.95
C ASP A 130 -2.33 21.23 -20.03
N TRP A 131 -1.11 20.77 -19.67
CA TRP A 131 -0.84 19.34 -19.55
C TRP A 131 -1.68 18.68 -18.47
N TYR A 132 -1.78 19.27 -17.26
CA TYR A 132 -2.49 18.70 -16.13
C TYR A 132 -3.99 18.48 -16.40
N PHE A 133 -4.64 19.38 -17.12
CA PHE A 133 -6.06 19.29 -17.47
C PHE A 133 -6.32 18.64 -18.85
N GLY A 134 -5.26 18.30 -19.56
CA GLY A 134 -5.34 17.61 -20.85
C GLY A 134 -5.68 16.13 -20.74
N PRO A 135 -5.79 15.43 -21.87
CA PRO A 135 -6.00 13.97 -21.90
C PRO A 135 -4.75 13.22 -21.46
N HIS A 136 -4.93 12.11 -20.73
CA HIS A 136 -3.87 11.24 -20.22
C HIS A 136 -4.10 9.80 -20.67
N GLU A 137 -3.31 9.36 -21.66
CA GLU A 137 -3.39 7.98 -22.20
C GLU A 137 -2.73 6.95 -21.25
N GLU A 138 -1.81 7.39 -20.39
CA GLU A 138 -1.04 6.54 -19.48
C GLU A 138 -1.84 5.95 -18.33
N GLY A 139 -3.08 6.39 -18.15
CA GLY A 139 -3.96 6.02 -17.05
C GLY A 139 -3.71 6.80 -15.74
N LEU A 140 -4.75 6.86 -14.91
CA LEU A 140 -4.82 7.74 -13.74
C LEU A 140 -3.67 7.53 -12.72
N TRP A 141 -3.24 6.29 -12.49
CA TRP A 141 -2.14 5.98 -11.57
C TRP A 141 -0.78 6.49 -12.05
N ALA A 142 -0.51 6.33 -13.34
CA ALA A 142 0.74 6.82 -13.93
C ALA A 142 0.76 8.35 -13.94
N PHE A 143 -0.36 8.96 -14.29
CA PHE A 143 -0.54 10.41 -14.22
C PHE A 143 -0.34 10.97 -12.81
N GLN A 144 -0.97 10.37 -11.79
CA GLN A 144 -0.80 10.80 -10.39
C GLN A 144 0.68 10.75 -9.96
N ARG A 145 1.38 9.64 -10.29
CA ARG A 145 2.82 9.54 -10.00
C ARG A 145 3.64 10.57 -10.76
N ALA A 146 3.30 10.84 -12.02
CA ALA A 146 3.94 11.88 -12.81
C ALA A 146 3.75 13.27 -12.16
N CYS A 147 2.56 13.60 -11.69
CA CYS A 147 2.28 14.83 -10.94
C CYS A 147 3.13 14.94 -9.65
N GLN A 148 3.18 13.87 -8.86
CA GLN A 148 4.02 13.82 -7.65
C GLN A 148 5.50 14.03 -8.00
N ARG A 149 5.95 13.43 -9.09
CA ARG A 149 7.33 13.53 -9.56
C ARG A 149 7.62 14.94 -10.09
N MET A 150 6.74 15.53 -10.88
CA MET A 150 6.87 16.90 -11.36
C MET A 150 7.00 17.89 -10.20
N LYS A 151 6.12 17.79 -9.20
CA LYS A 151 6.19 18.59 -7.97
C LYS A 151 7.56 18.47 -7.29
N SER A 152 8.07 17.23 -7.17
CA SER A 152 9.37 16.99 -6.52
C SER A 152 10.53 17.54 -7.33
N ILE A 153 10.56 17.33 -8.64
CA ILE A 153 11.58 17.88 -9.54
C ILE A 153 11.64 19.40 -9.47
N MET A 154 10.47 20.06 -9.56
CA MET A 154 10.39 21.54 -9.52
C MET A 154 10.79 22.10 -8.15
N ARG A 155 10.40 21.43 -7.05
CA ARG A 155 10.84 21.82 -5.70
C ARG A 155 12.37 21.73 -5.58
N ASP A 156 12.95 20.62 -6.02
CA ASP A 156 14.40 20.41 -5.89
C ASP A 156 15.19 21.37 -6.81
N ALA A 157 14.66 21.69 -7.99
CA ALA A 157 15.25 22.69 -8.88
C ALA A 157 15.23 24.13 -8.28
N CYS A 158 14.30 24.42 -7.40
CA CYS A 158 14.20 25.69 -6.68
C CYS A 158 15.02 25.72 -5.38
N SER A 159 15.62 24.61 -4.98
CA SER A 159 16.43 24.50 -3.78
C SER A 159 17.91 24.68 -4.11
N PRO A 160 18.70 25.38 -3.27
CA PRO A 160 20.15 25.40 -3.40
C PRO A 160 20.72 23.97 -3.31
N GLY A 161 21.79 23.71 -4.04
CA GLY A 161 22.50 22.43 -3.95
C GLY A 161 23.16 22.24 -2.57
N VAL A 162 23.32 21.00 -2.14
CA VAL A 162 24.06 20.65 -0.91
C VAL A 162 25.52 21.11 -0.98
N ASP A 163 26.04 21.27 -2.19
CA ASP A 163 27.37 21.79 -2.52
C ASP A 163 27.44 23.33 -2.48
N GLY A 164 26.38 24.01 -2.03
CA GLY A 164 26.27 25.47 -2.03
C GLY A 164 25.98 26.06 -3.41
N SER A 165 25.77 25.24 -4.45
CA SER A 165 25.39 25.77 -5.77
C SER A 165 24.02 26.46 -5.72
N PRO A 166 23.83 27.59 -6.40
CA PRO A 166 22.56 28.29 -6.42
C PRO A 166 21.48 27.45 -7.12
N ALA A 167 20.23 27.67 -6.73
CA ALA A 167 19.07 27.00 -7.33
C ALA A 167 19.03 27.16 -8.86
N LEU A 168 18.53 26.15 -9.55
CA LEU A 168 18.37 26.15 -11.01
C LEU A 168 17.20 27.04 -11.44
N LEU A 169 16.12 27.08 -10.64
CA LEU A 169 14.95 27.91 -10.86
C LEU A 169 14.76 28.85 -9.68
N LEU A 170 14.40 30.08 -9.95
CA LEU A 170 14.12 31.10 -8.93
C LEU A 170 12.71 31.01 -8.36
N ALA A 171 11.79 30.32 -9.04
CA ALA A 171 10.42 30.10 -8.60
C ALA A 171 9.88 28.77 -9.09
N ASN A 172 9.07 28.13 -8.27
CA ASN A 172 8.45 26.86 -8.61
C ASN A 172 7.23 27.09 -9.53
N PRO A 173 7.22 26.61 -10.78
CA PRO A 173 6.05 26.74 -11.65
C PRO A 173 4.91 25.78 -11.30
N TRP A 174 5.12 24.79 -10.44
CA TRP A 174 4.09 23.86 -10.00
C TRP A 174 3.27 24.48 -8.87
N SER A 175 1.98 24.71 -9.10
CA SER A 175 1.02 25.23 -8.11
C SER A 175 -0.27 24.39 -8.04
N LEU A 176 -0.31 23.26 -8.74
CA LEU A 176 -1.51 22.45 -8.86
C LEU A 176 -1.62 21.43 -7.71
N PRO A 177 -2.84 21.05 -7.30
CA PRO A 177 -3.02 19.97 -6.35
C PRO A 177 -2.57 18.65 -6.98
N ILE A 178 -2.03 17.75 -6.16
CA ILE A 178 -1.85 16.36 -6.60
C ILE A 178 -3.23 15.71 -6.56
N SER A 179 -3.60 15.07 -7.67
CA SER A 179 -4.84 14.30 -7.73
C SER A 179 -4.90 13.32 -6.56
N PRO A 180 -6.02 13.20 -5.85
CA PRO A 180 -6.20 12.15 -4.86
C PRO A 180 -6.05 10.77 -5.53
N ASP A 181 -5.92 9.75 -4.69
CA ASP A 181 -5.89 8.35 -5.15
C ASP A 181 -7.06 8.11 -6.12
N PRO A 182 -6.79 7.72 -7.39
CA PRO A 182 -7.84 7.56 -8.40
C PRO A 182 -8.81 6.42 -8.09
N THR A 183 -8.45 5.54 -7.17
CA THR A 183 -9.31 4.45 -6.69
C THR A 183 -9.35 4.44 -5.16
N PRO A 184 -10.01 5.44 -4.53
CA PRO A 184 -10.17 5.46 -3.08
C PRO A 184 -10.83 4.17 -2.62
N GLY A 185 -10.19 3.46 -1.69
CA GLY A 185 -10.73 2.19 -1.18
C GLY A 185 -10.38 0.94 -1.99
N SER A 186 -9.67 1.04 -3.12
CA SER A 186 -9.19 -0.15 -3.87
C SER A 186 -8.30 -1.07 -3.03
N TRP A 187 -7.71 -0.55 -1.97
CA TRP A 187 -6.93 -1.28 -0.98
C TRP A 187 -7.79 -1.92 0.12
N LEU A 188 -9.11 -1.64 0.16
CA LEU A 188 -10.08 -2.23 1.09
C LEU A 188 -10.52 -3.63 0.60
N VAL A 189 -9.55 -4.54 0.47
CA VAL A 189 -9.85 -5.92 0.07
C VAL A 189 -10.30 -6.71 1.30
N PRO A 190 -11.43 -7.45 1.24
CA PRO A 190 -11.86 -8.29 2.35
C PRO A 190 -10.85 -9.42 2.61
N PRO A 191 -10.80 -9.96 3.84
CA PRO A 191 -10.02 -11.16 4.11
C PRO A 191 -10.47 -12.32 3.22
N VAL A 192 -9.51 -13.14 2.82
CA VAL A 192 -9.79 -14.33 2.02
C VAL A 192 -10.38 -15.42 2.90
N SER A 193 -11.49 -16.01 2.50
CA SER A 193 -12.12 -17.10 3.24
C SER A 193 -11.26 -18.36 3.28
N SER A 194 -11.42 -19.18 4.30
CA SER A 194 -10.69 -20.44 4.44
C SER A 194 -10.94 -21.40 3.27
N GLU A 195 -12.16 -21.41 2.72
CA GLU A 195 -12.48 -22.19 1.53
C GLU A 195 -11.68 -21.72 0.32
N THR A 196 -11.60 -20.41 0.10
CA THR A 196 -10.81 -19.85 -1.00
C THR A 196 -9.32 -20.13 -0.81
N LEU A 197 -8.79 -20.03 0.43
CA LEU A 197 -7.41 -20.37 0.74
C LEU A 197 -7.10 -21.84 0.42
N ARG A 198 -7.98 -22.76 0.78
CA ARG A 198 -7.84 -24.19 0.45
C ARG A 198 -7.83 -24.40 -1.07
N LYS A 199 -8.79 -23.82 -1.79
CA LYS A 199 -8.85 -23.94 -3.25
C LYS A 199 -7.60 -23.35 -3.93
N LEU A 200 -7.07 -22.26 -3.41
CA LEU A 200 -5.81 -21.68 -3.90
C LEU A 200 -4.62 -22.59 -3.63
N TYR A 201 -4.52 -23.14 -2.42
CA TYR A 201 -3.48 -24.11 -2.05
C TYR A 201 -3.47 -25.32 -3.01
N ASP A 202 -4.65 -25.89 -3.29
CA ASP A 202 -4.83 -27.03 -4.19
C ASP A 202 -4.52 -26.66 -5.66
N ALA A 203 -4.72 -25.41 -6.04
CA ALA A 203 -4.47 -24.93 -7.39
C ALA A 203 -3.02 -24.52 -7.67
N PHE A 204 -2.21 -24.32 -6.62
CA PHE A 204 -0.79 -24.00 -6.75
C PHE A 204 0.04 -25.24 -7.15
N PRO A 205 1.18 -25.02 -7.84
CA PRO A 205 2.15 -26.09 -8.04
C PRO A 205 2.66 -26.63 -6.69
N GLU A 206 2.81 -27.93 -6.60
CA GLU A 206 3.17 -28.65 -5.35
C GLU A 206 4.38 -28.02 -4.64
N TYR A 207 5.46 -27.76 -5.36
CA TYR A 207 6.69 -27.20 -4.81
C TYR A 207 6.58 -25.76 -4.29
N THR A 208 5.42 -25.07 -4.48
CA THR A 208 5.18 -23.72 -3.98
C THR A 208 3.84 -23.55 -3.25
N ARG A 209 3.00 -24.59 -3.20
CA ARG A 209 1.64 -24.48 -2.64
C ARG A 209 1.60 -24.00 -1.19
N ILE A 210 2.57 -24.44 -0.37
CA ILE A 210 2.63 -24.04 1.04
C ILE A 210 2.85 -22.53 1.23
N SER A 211 3.37 -21.82 0.21
CA SER A 211 3.54 -20.37 0.23
C SER A 211 2.25 -19.59 0.49
N VAL A 212 1.11 -20.16 0.05
CA VAL A 212 -0.23 -19.57 0.26
C VAL A 212 -0.57 -19.57 1.75
N LEU A 213 -0.36 -20.69 2.42
CA LEU A 213 -0.65 -20.86 3.84
C LEU A 213 0.34 -20.08 4.71
N LEU A 214 1.63 -20.11 4.39
CA LEU A 214 2.63 -19.32 5.09
C LEU A 214 2.33 -17.82 5.01
N ALA A 215 1.92 -17.32 3.84
CA ALA A 215 1.55 -15.92 3.70
C ALA A 215 0.26 -15.54 4.43
N ALA A 216 -0.69 -16.48 4.57
CA ALA A 216 -1.98 -16.20 5.20
C ALA A 216 -1.99 -16.48 6.72
N TRP A 217 -1.19 -17.43 7.22
CA TRP A 217 -1.26 -17.93 8.60
C TRP A 217 0.04 -17.72 9.39
N ALA A 218 1.17 -17.47 8.72
CA ALA A 218 2.45 -17.26 9.39
C ALA A 218 3.02 -15.89 9.05
N GLY A 219 2.68 -14.89 9.87
CA GLY A 219 3.26 -13.55 9.84
C GLY A 219 2.90 -12.69 8.62
N GLY A 220 1.90 -13.05 7.82
CA GLY A 220 1.43 -12.21 6.72
C GLY A 220 2.54 -11.72 5.78
N MET A 221 3.44 -12.61 5.37
CA MET A 221 4.67 -12.28 4.67
C MET A 221 4.46 -11.58 3.33
N ARG A 222 5.38 -10.67 3.00
CA ARG A 222 5.46 -10.10 1.65
C ARG A 222 5.98 -11.15 0.68
N ILE A 223 5.54 -11.13 -0.58
CA ILE A 223 5.95 -12.12 -1.60
C ILE A 223 7.48 -12.27 -1.71
N GLY A 224 8.24 -11.18 -1.55
CA GLY A 224 9.70 -11.24 -1.57
C GLY A 224 10.30 -11.91 -0.34
N GLU A 225 9.65 -11.80 0.82
CA GLU A 225 10.03 -12.48 2.06
C GLU A 225 9.77 -13.98 1.93
N VAL A 226 8.61 -14.35 1.39
CA VAL A 226 8.28 -15.77 1.10
C VAL A 226 9.33 -16.40 0.18
N CYS A 227 9.70 -15.74 -0.93
CA CYS A 227 10.72 -16.25 -1.84
C CYS A 227 12.12 -16.34 -1.22
N ALA A 228 12.39 -15.61 -0.14
CA ALA A 228 13.69 -15.57 0.51
C ALA A 228 13.83 -16.56 1.66
N LEU A 229 12.78 -17.31 2.01
CA LEU A 229 12.84 -18.32 3.06
C LEU A 229 13.87 -19.38 2.75
N ARG A 230 14.61 -19.77 3.77
CA ARG A 230 15.63 -20.79 3.76
C ARG A 230 15.18 -21.96 4.64
N VAL A 231 15.81 -23.11 4.49
CA VAL A 231 15.54 -24.26 5.36
C VAL A 231 15.84 -23.90 6.82
N ASP A 232 16.97 -23.22 7.07
CA ASP A 232 17.39 -22.76 8.39
C ASP A 232 16.56 -21.57 8.95
N SER A 233 15.60 -21.07 8.18
CA SER A 233 14.62 -20.09 8.68
C SER A 233 13.60 -20.70 9.66
N PHE A 234 13.46 -22.03 9.71
CA PHE A 234 12.44 -22.72 10.49
C PHE A 234 13.06 -23.43 11.69
N ASP A 235 12.63 -23.06 12.89
CA ASP A 235 12.81 -23.85 14.11
C ASP A 235 11.47 -24.52 14.42
N LEU A 236 11.35 -25.78 13.96
CA LEU A 236 10.10 -26.52 14.08
C LEU A 236 9.87 -27.10 15.49
N GLU A 237 10.91 -27.15 16.34
CA GLU A 237 10.77 -27.54 17.73
C GLU A 237 10.17 -26.41 18.56
N ARG A 238 10.67 -25.20 18.34
CA ARG A 238 10.13 -23.97 18.98
C ARG A 238 8.92 -23.41 18.24
N LYS A 239 8.56 -24.01 17.10
CA LYS A 239 7.45 -23.57 16.24
C LYS A 239 7.56 -22.09 15.86
N VAL A 240 8.74 -21.66 15.41
CA VAL A 240 8.99 -20.30 14.96
C VAL A 240 9.67 -20.29 13.61
N MET A 241 9.49 -19.17 12.91
CA MET A 241 10.11 -18.89 11.62
C MET A 241 10.80 -17.54 11.67
N HIS A 242 12.04 -17.47 11.19
CA HIS A 242 12.84 -16.27 11.11
C HIS A 242 12.75 -15.66 9.72
N VAL A 243 12.17 -14.47 9.60
CA VAL A 243 12.15 -13.70 8.36
C VAL A 243 13.32 -12.74 8.37
N THR A 244 14.38 -13.04 7.62
CA THR A 244 15.65 -12.29 7.64
C THR A 244 15.98 -11.60 6.32
N GLY A 245 15.32 -11.98 5.23
CA GLY A 245 15.64 -11.50 3.89
C GLY A 245 14.42 -11.26 3.00
N SER A 246 14.69 -10.69 1.86
CA SER A 246 13.70 -10.52 0.79
C SER A 246 14.35 -10.69 -0.57
N VAL A 247 13.69 -11.42 -1.48
CA VAL A 247 14.16 -11.54 -2.85
C VAL A 247 13.94 -10.23 -3.60
N ASN A 248 15.01 -9.69 -4.12
CA ASN A 248 15.04 -8.49 -4.95
C ASN A 248 15.81 -8.78 -6.24
N HIS A 249 15.54 -8.01 -7.27
CA HIS A 249 16.42 -7.96 -8.44
C HIS A 249 17.65 -7.11 -8.12
N GLY A 250 18.74 -7.30 -8.86
CA GLY A 250 19.98 -6.52 -8.73
C GLY A 250 19.75 -5.02 -8.96
N PRO A 251 20.80 -4.19 -8.79
CA PRO A 251 20.70 -2.73 -8.89
C PRO A 251 20.08 -2.24 -10.20
N ASP A 252 20.34 -2.94 -11.30
CA ASP A 252 19.80 -2.59 -12.62
C ASP A 252 18.50 -3.31 -12.96
N ASP A 253 17.98 -4.11 -12.02
CA ASP A 253 16.75 -4.91 -12.15
C ASP A 253 16.72 -5.88 -13.37
N LEU A 254 17.86 -6.09 -13.98
CA LEU A 254 18.10 -6.95 -15.16
C LEU A 254 18.82 -8.26 -14.80
N GLY A 255 19.33 -8.36 -13.58
CA GLY A 255 20.05 -9.54 -13.11
C GLY A 255 19.16 -10.63 -12.51
N PRO A 256 19.73 -11.80 -12.20
CA PRO A 256 19.01 -12.87 -11.52
C PRO A 256 18.48 -12.42 -10.16
N SER A 257 17.38 -13.01 -9.73
CA SER A 257 16.82 -12.80 -8.39
C SER A 257 17.86 -13.17 -7.32
N ARG A 258 18.03 -12.30 -6.34
CA ARG A 258 18.96 -12.50 -5.23
C ARG A 258 18.27 -12.24 -3.89
N VAL A 259 18.65 -13.00 -2.89
CA VAL A 259 18.30 -12.70 -1.50
C VAL A 259 19.11 -11.48 -1.06
N GLY A 260 18.43 -10.48 -0.61
CA GLY A 260 19.00 -9.25 -0.06
C GLY A 260 18.29 -8.84 1.21
N GLU A 261 18.71 -7.70 1.75
CA GLU A 261 18.07 -7.13 2.94
C GLU A 261 16.57 -6.89 2.73
N THR A 262 15.82 -7.00 3.81
CA THR A 262 14.41 -6.64 3.88
C THR A 262 14.21 -5.14 3.59
N LYS A 263 12.97 -4.74 3.33
CA LYS A 263 12.66 -3.34 2.97
C LYS A 263 12.97 -2.35 4.10
N THR A 264 12.77 -2.80 5.35
CA THR A 264 12.98 -1.99 6.57
C THR A 264 13.63 -2.88 7.63
N SER A 265 14.28 -2.29 8.64
CA SER A 265 14.88 -3.01 9.77
C SER A 265 13.86 -3.88 10.50
N ASN A 266 12.64 -3.38 10.73
CA ASN A 266 11.57 -4.11 11.41
C ASN A 266 10.99 -5.27 10.59
N SER A 267 11.37 -5.41 9.32
CA SER A 267 10.98 -6.58 8.54
C SER A 267 11.77 -7.83 8.92
N VAL A 268 12.93 -7.70 9.60
CA VAL A 268 13.62 -8.81 10.25
C VAL A 268 12.88 -9.12 11.54
N ARG A 269 12.31 -10.32 11.61
CA ARG A 269 11.44 -10.71 12.73
C ARG A 269 11.35 -12.21 12.89
N THR A 270 10.94 -12.62 14.09
CA THR A 270 10.55 -14.00 14.38
C THR A 270 9.03 -14.09 14.37
N VAL A 271 8.50 -15.03 13.62
CA VAL A 271 7.07 -15.31 13.48
C VAL A 271 6.75 -16.61 14.18
N VAL A 272 5.71 -16.64 15.00
CA VAL A 272 5.19 -17.87 15.60
C VAL A 272 4.43 -18.66 14.56
N LEU A 273 4.72 -19.95 14.45
CA LEU A 273 4.05 -20.86 13.53
C LEU A 273 2.85 -21.53 14.22
N PRO A 274 1.67 -21.51 13.62
CA PRO A 274 0.57 -22.35 14.06
C PRO A 274 0.95 -23.84 13.99
N ASP A 275 0.53 -24.62 14.97
CA ASP A 275 0.81 -26.08 15.05
C ASP A 275 0.44 -26.83 13.76
N LEU A 276 -0.65 -26.42 13.13
CA LEU A 276 -1.15 -26.99 11.88
C LEU A 276 -0.20 -26.83 10.68
N LEU A 277 0.71 -25.85 10.71
CA LEU A 277 1.67 -25.67 9.62
C LEU A 277 2.91 -26.54 9.76
N VAL A 278 3.26 -26.99 10.97
CA VAL A 278 4.47 -27.77 11.22
C VAL A 278 4.51 -29.06 10.40
N PRO A 279 3.45 -29.90 10.36
CA PRO A 279 3.45 -31.10 9.52
C PRO A 279 3.60 -30.78 8.03
N LEU A 280 2.93 -29.74 7.54
CA LEU A 280 3.01 -29.35 6.13
C LEU A 280 4.39 -28.81 5.73
N ILE A 281 5.08 -28.15 6.66
CA ILE A 281 6.46 -27.71 6.45
C ILE A 281 7.39 -28.91 6.41
N ARG A 282 7.21 -29.93 7.27
CA ARG A 282 7.97 -31.19 7.26
C ARG A 282 7.75 -31.94 5.95
N GLU A 283 6.49 -32.16 5.53
CA GLU A 283 6.14 -32.77 4.24
C GLU A 283 6.84 -32.07 3.07
N HIS A 284 6.84 -30.72 3.06
CA HIS A 284 7.53 -29.96 2.03
C HIS A 284 9.05 -30.22 2.02
N LEU A 285 9.66 -30.34 3.21
CA LEU A 285 11.09 -30.59 3.38
C LEU A 285 11.49 -32.03 3.02
N GLU A 286 10.60 -33.02 3.09
CA GLU A 286 10.86 -34.39 2.67
C GLU A 286 11.17 -34.51 1.17
N HIS A 287 10.60 -33.61 0.38
CA HIS A 287 10.82 -33.53 -1.08
C HIS A 287 11.88 -32.50 -1.48
N HIS A 288 12.61 -31.97 -0.50
CA HIS A 288 13.57 -30.89 -0.69
C HIS A 288 14.97 -31.45 -1.01
N ASP A 289 15.67 -30.84 -1.99
CA ASP A 289 17.08 -31.13 -2.25
C ASP A 289 17.95 -30.56 -1.12
N PRO A 290 18.60 -31.41 -0.29
CA PRO A 290 19.38 -30.95 0.86
C PRO A 290 20.56 -30.04 0.49
N SER A 291 21.05 -30.09 -0.76
CA SER A 291 22.14 -29.24 -1.23
C SER A 291 21.72 -27.80 -1.46
N ASN A 292 20.43 -27.52 -1.59
CA ASN A 292 19.91 -26.18 -1.81
C ASN A 292 19.43 -25.56 -0.49
N PRO A 293 20.00 -24.46 -0.03
CA PRO A 293 19.63 -23.83 1.24
C PRO A 293 18.25 -23.11 1.20
N MET A 294 17.68 -22.92 0.00
CA MET A 294 16.42 -22.19 -0.15
C MET A 294 15.22 -23.10 0.10
N PHE A 295 14.29 -22.68 0.94
CA PHE A 295 13.07 -23.44 1.23
C PHE A 295 12.21 -23.68 -0.02
N PHE A 296 12.04 -22.65 -0.87
CA PHE A 296 11.41 -22.78 -2.17
C PHE A 296 12.47 -22.92 -3.26
N GLN A 297 12.58 -24.09 -3.83
CA GLN A 297 13.55 -24.39 -4.88
C GLN A 297 13.03 -24.00 -6.26
N ALA A 298 13.76 -23.16 -6.96
CA ALA A 298 13.44 -22.87 -8.36
C ALA A 298 13.88 -24.05 -9.25
N LYS A 299 13.10 -24.34 -10.29
CA LYS A 299 13.40 -25.45 -11.24
C LYS A 299 14.80 -25.34 -11.89
N ALA A 300 15.34 -24.12 -11.99
CA ALA A 300 16.67 -23.87 -12.54
C ALA A 300 17.78 -23.85 -11.47
N GLY A 301 17.56 -24.32 -10.25
CA GLY A 301 18.53 -24.33 -9.16
C GLY A 301 18.88 -22.95 -8.59
N THR A 302 18.18 -21.91 -9.02
CA THR A 302 18.35 -20.52 -8.58
C THR A 302 17.33 -20.14 -7.52
N VAL A 303 17.45 -18.95 -6.97
CA VAL A 303 16.47 -18.40 -6.04
C VAL A 303 15.13 -18.23 -6.74
N LEU A 304 14.04 -18.66 -6.10
CA LEU A 304 12.68 -18.48 -6.63
C LEU A 304 12.36 -17.00 -6.82
N SER A 305 11.99 -16.61 -8.05
CA SER A 305 11.70 -15.21 -8.34
C SER A 305 10.29 -14.83 -7.87
N ARG A 306 10.12 -13.54 -7.51
CA ARG A 306 8.79 -13.00 -7.18
C ARG A 306 7.83 -13.12 -8.37
N SER A 307 8.32 -12.94 -9.60
CA SER A 307 7.50 -13.06 -10.81
C SER A 307 7.00 -14.48 -11.03
N THR A 308 7.81 -15.51 -10.72
CA THR A 308 7.37 -16.91 -10.77
C THR A 308 6.23 -17.16 -9.79
N LEU A 309 6.41 -16.78 -8.52
CA LEU A 309 5.37 -16.97 -7.51
C LEU A 309 4.11 -16.13 -7.80
N GLN A 310 4.27 -14.94 -8.35
CA GLN A 310 3.15 -14.12 -8.82
C GLN A 310 2.40 -14.76 -9.99
N SER A 311 3.12 -15.42 -10.93
CA SER A 311 2.51 -16.14 -12.03
C SER A 311 1.76 -17.40 -11.55
N HIS A 312 2.24 -18.06 -10.47
CA HIS A 312 1.51 -19.16 -9.84
C HIS A 312 0.20 -18.64 -9.24
N MET A 313 0.24 -17.54 -8.50
CA MET A 313 -0.96 -16.90 -7.94
C MET A 313 -1.95 -16.50 -9.04
N GLU A 314 -1.46 -15.91 -10.13
CA GLU A 314 -2.28 -15.50 -11.26
C GLU A 314 -3.04 -16.68 -11.89
N ARG A 315 -2.36 -17.79 -12.10
CA ARG A 315 -2.99 -19.02 -12.64
C ARG A 315 -3.96 -19.64 -11.65
N ALA A 316 -3.58 -19.73 -10.37
CA ALA A 316 -4.43 -20.31 -9.33
C ALA A 316 -5.72 -19.48 -9.15
N ARG A 317 -5.63 -18.17 -9.03
CA ARG A 317 -6.81 -17.32 -8.83
C ARG A 317 -7.78 -17.35 -10.00
N ARG A 318 -7.29 -17.43 -11.25
CA ARG A 318 -8.15 -17.65 -12.43
C ARG A 318 -8.87 -19.00 -12.37
N LYS A 319 -8.15 -20.07 -11.98
CA LYS A 319 -8.73 -21.42 -11.84
C LYS A 319 -9.81 -21.48 -10.76
N VAL A 320 -9.64 -20.73 -9.69
CA VAL A 320 -10.54 -20.69 -8.52
C VAL A 320 -11.66 -19.65 -8.66
N GLY A 321 -11.54 -18.70 -9.58
CA GLY A 321 -12.51 -17.59 -9.75
C GLY A 321 -12.40 -16.52 -8.66
N CYS A 322 -11.18 -16.25 -8.16
CA CYS A 322 -10.92 -15.25 -7.12
C CYS A 322 -9.87 -14.20 -7.58
N GLU A 323 -10.15 -13.50 -8.65
CA GLU A 323 -9.19 -12.64 -9.37
C GLU A 323 -8.56 -11.53 -8.52
N GLY A 324 -9.24 -11.03 -7.49
CA GLY A 324 -8.72 -10.00 -6.57
C GLY A 324 -7.65 -10.49 -5.60
N VAL A 325 -7.43 -11.82 -5.46
CA VAL A 325 -6.50 -12.36 -4.47
C VAL A 325 -5.05 -12.26 -4.93
N THR A 326 -4.20 -11.77 -4.04
CA THR A 326 -2.76 -11.60 -4.21
C THR A 326 -2.04 -11.95 -2.91
N PHE A 327 -0.71 -12.04 -2.91
CA PHE A 327 0.06 -12.15 -1.66
C PHE A 327 -0.16 -10.97 -0.71
N ARG A 328 -0.44 -9.77 -1.24
CA ARG A 328 -0.86 -8.64 -0.40
C ARG A 328 -2.20 -8.91 0.29
N THR A 329 -3.16 -9.48 -0.43
CA THR A 329 -4.46 -9.86 0.12
C THR A 329 -4.32 -10.92 1.22
N LEU A 330 -3.44 -11.92 1.03
CA LEU A 330 -3.15 -12.93 2.06
C LEU A 330 -2.55 -12.28 3.32
N ARG A 331 -1.70 -11.27 3.17
CA ARG A 331 -1.19 -10.50 4.31
C ARG A 331 -2.29 -9.70 5.03
N VAL A 332 -3.23 -9.10 4.29
CA VAL A 332 -4.42 -8.45 4.87
C VAL A 332 -5.25 -9.49 5.65
N THR A 333 -5.44 -10.67 5.06
CA THR A 333 -6.15 -11.79 5.69
C THR A 333 -5.48 -12.18 7.01
N HIS A 334 -4.16 -12.35 7.03
CA HIS A 334 -3.42 -12.67 8.26
C HIS A 334 -3.67 -11.63 9.35
N ALA A 335 -3.43 -10.34 9.05
CA ALA A 335 -3.56 -9.28 10.04
C ALA A 335 -4.99 -9.18 10.59
N THR A 336 -5.99 -9.29 9.71
CA THR A 336 -7.41 -9.22 10.10
C THR A 336 -7.81 -10.41 10.97
N LEU A 337 -7.48 -11.64 10.54
CA LEU A 337 -7.83 -12.86 11.29
C LEU A 337 -7.07 -12.95 12.62
N PHE A 338 -5.82 -12.52 12.67
CA PHE A 338 -5.02 -12.49 13.90
C PHE A 338 -5.66 -11.58 14.95
N MET A 339 -6.09 -10.38 14.55
CA MET A 339 -6.81 -9.45 15.45
C MET A 339 -8.18 -10.00 15.86
N GLN A 340 -8.91 -10.63 14.95
CA GLN A 340 -10.21 -11.24 15.27
C GLN A 340 -10.09 -12.42 16.22
N ALA A 341 -8.98 -13.14 16.17
CA ALA A 341 -8.67 -14.23 17.12
C ALA A 341 -8.25 -13.72 18.51
N GLY A 342 -8.22 -12.41 18.75
CA GLY A 342 -7.87 -11.80 20.03
C GLY A 342 -6.43 -11.30 20.13
N GLY A 343 -5.67 -11.35 19.04
CA GLY A 343 -4.33 -10.74 18.99
C GLY A 343 -4.40 -9.23 19.13
N THR A 344 -3.45 -8.65 19.84
CA THR A 344 -3.34 -7.21 20.01
C THR A 344 -2.78 -6.52 18.77
N LEU A 345 -3.02 -5.22 18.65
CA LEU A 345 -2.47 -4.40 17.56
C LEU A 345 -0.93 -4.51 17.53
N ARG A 346 -0.28 -4.49 18.67
CA ARG A 346 1.18 -4.60 18.77
C ARG A 346 1.69 -5.94 18.28
N GLU A 347 1.07 -7.04 18.72
CA GLU A 347 1.42 -8.38 18.26
C GLU A 347 1.19 -8.55 16.77
N ALA A 348 0.09 -8.00 16.22
CA ALA A 348 -0.15 -7.99 14.78
C ALA A 348 0.96 -7.24 14.02
N MET A 349 1.41 -6.09 14.53
CA MET A 349 2.54 -5.33 13.96
C MET A 349 3.83 -6.13 13.98
N ASP A 350 4.14 -6.80 15.09
CA ASP A 350 5.34 -7.62 15.24
C ASP A 350 5.29 -8.84 14.30
N GLN A 351 4.12 -9.48 14.16
CA GLN A 351 3.92 -10.60 13.23
C GLN A 351 4.13 -10.19 11.77
N ILE A 352 3.54 -9.08 11.34
CA ILE A 352 3.64 -8.66 9.94
C ILE A 352 4.89 -7.82 9.63
N GLY A 353 5.59 -7.30 10.64
CA GLY A 353 6.79 -6.47 10.48
C GLY A 353 6.50 -5.10 9.84
N ASP A 354 5.47 -4.42 10.27
CA ASP A 354 5.16 -3.04 9.90
C ASP A 354 5.60 -2.06 11.00
N GLN A 355 6.03 -0.86 10.60
CA GLN A 355 6.64 0.12 11.51
C GLN A 355 5.65 1.07 12.15
N THR A 356 4.49 1.29 11.51
CA THR A 356 3.53 2.30 11.95
C THR A 356 2.14 1.72 12.08
N GLU A 357 1.48 2.07 13.18
CA GLU A 357 0.08 1.71 13.45
C GLU A 357 -0.84 2.22 12.34
N GLU A 358 -0.59 3.43 11.83
CA GLU A 358 -1.38 4.03 10.76
C GLU A 358 -1.44 3.14 9.52
N VAL A 359 -0.32 2.54 9.12
CA VAL A 359 -0.25 1.62 7.98
C VAL A 359 -1.06 0.35 8.27
N LEU A 360 -0.95 -0.21 9.49
CA LEU A 360 -1.70 -1.39 9.88
C LEU A 360 -3.20 -1.11 9.87
N VAL A 361 -3.63 -0.07 10.58
CA VAL A 361 -5.04 0.32 10.69
C VAL A 361 -5.63 0.62 9.32
N ARG A 362 -4.94 1.44 8.52
CA ARG A 362 -5.44 1.87 7.22
C ARG A 362 -5.53 0.75 6.18
N HIS A 363 -4.55 -0.14 6.15
CA HIS A 363 -4.39 -1.11 5.07
C HIS A 363 -4.81 -2.53 5.41
N TYR A 364 -4.78 -2.91 6.69
CA TYR A 364 -4.97 -4.30 7.08
C TYR A 364 -6.15 -4.53 8.03
N LEU A 365 -6.46 -3.59 8.92
CA LEU A 365 -7.56 -3.79 9.84
C LEU A 365 -8.91 -3.54 9.16
N ARG A 366 -9.82 -4.46 9.38
CA ARG A 366 -11.21 -4.37 8.92
C ARG A 366 -12.13 -4.60 10.10
N SER A 367 -13.11 -3.72 10.22
CA SER A 367 -14.22 -3.94 11.13
C SER A 367 -15.16 -4.99 10.51
N VAL A 368 -15.42 -6.04 11.25
CA VAL A 368 -16.35 -7.10 10.87
C VAL A 368 -17.50 -7.04 11.87
N PRO A 369 -18.72 -6.72 11.42
CA PRO A 369 -19.89 -6.54 12.32
C PRO A 369 -20.18 -7.76 13.18
N GLU A 370 -20.02 -8.97 12.63
CA GLU A 370 -20.21 -10.23 13.34
C GLU A 370 -19.21 -10.35 14.50
N HIS A 371 -17.94 -10.07 14.25
CA HIS A 371 -16.90 -10.09 15.29
C HIS A 371 -17.16 -9.05 16.38
N GLN A 372 -17.63 -7.84 16.02
CA GLN A 372 -17.98 -6.83 17.01
C GLN A 372 -19.10 -7.31 17.92
N ARG A 373 -20.09 -8.01 17.37
CA ARG A 373 -21.19 -8.60 18.15
C ARG A 373 -20.68 -9.67 19.10
N ASP A 374 -19.81 -10.56 18.61
CA ASP A 374 -19.23 -11.64 19.43
C ASP A 374 -18.37 -11.08 20.58
N VAL A 375 -17.59 -10.05 20.33
CA VAL A 375 -16.80 -9.36 21.37
C VAL A 375 -17.73 -8.69 22.39
N ALA A 376 -18.75 -8.00 21.94
CA ALA A 376 -19.73 -7.36 22.81
C ALA A 376 -20.48 -8.38 23.69
N ASN A 377 -20.85 -9.53 23.13
CA ASN A 377 -21.50 -10.61 23.86
C ASN A 377 -20.56 -11.21 24.91
N ARG A 378 -19.31 -11.55 24.55
CA ARG A 378 -18.30 -12.05 25.50
C ARG A 378 -18.05 -11.06 26.63
N MET A 379 -17.93 -9.78 26.32
CA MET A 379 -17.78 -8.73 27.35
C MET A 379 -18.98 -8.71 28.30
N ALA A 380 -20.21 -8.81 27.77
CA ALA A 380 -21.41 -8.85 28.59
C ALA A 380 -21.48 -10.11 29.45
N GLU A 381 -21.08 -11.27 28.92
CA GLU A 381 -21.01 -12.56 29.64
C GLU A 381 -19.96 -12.50 30.77
N GLU A 382 -18.77 -11.96 30.50
CA GLU A 382 -17.73 -11.80 31.52
C GLU A 382 -18.19 -10.85 32.65
N MET A 383 -18.87 -9.76 32.30
CA MET A 383 -19.43 -8.81 33.29
C MET A 383 -20.53 -9.49 34.12
N ALA A 384 -21.40 -10.28 33.50
CA ALA A 384 -22.46 -11.00 34.18
C ALA A 384 -21.90 -12.12 35.11
N GLN A 385 -20.79 -12.75 34.72
CA GLN A 385 -20.09 -13.72 35.59
C GLN A 385 -19.42 -13.04 36.79
N ALA A 386 -18.90 -11.82 36.61
CA ALA A 386 -18.28 -11.06 37.68
C ALA A 386 -19.29 -10.50 38.70
N ASP A 387 -20.56 -10.30 38.27
CA ASP A 387 -21.65 -9.82 39.14
C ASP A 387 -22.92 -10.69 38.95
N PRO A 388 -23.07 -11.77 39.72
CA PRO A 388 -24.22 -12.65 39.66
C PRO A 388 -25.57 -11.95 39.89
N ALA A 389 -25.59 -10.89 40.67
CA ALA A 389 -26.82 -10.13 40.92
C ALA A 389 -27.26 -9.35 39.69
N LEU A 390 -26.32 -8.88 38.88
CA LEU A 390 -26.57 -8.27 37.59
C LEU A 390 -27.08 -9.32 36.59
N ALA A 391 -26.48 -10.50 36.56
CA ALA A 391 -26.88 -11.60 35.68
C ALA A 391 -28.35 -12.00 35.91
N ILE A 392 -28.76 -12.16 37.16
CA ILE A 392 -30.15 -12.50 37.53
C ILE A 392 -31.11 -11.41 37.09
N ARG A 393 -30.77 -10.13 37.28
CA ARG A 393 -31.62 -8.99 36.86
C ARG A 393 -31.77 -8.91 35.33
N MET A 394 -30.80 -9.42 34.57
CA MET A 394 -30.82 -9.47 33.11
C MET A 394 -31.48 -10.77 32.58
N GLY A 395 -32.00 -11.64 33.46
CA GLY A 395 -32.66 -12.90 33.09
C GLY A 395 -31.71 -13.99 32.60
N LEU A 396 -30.42 -13.86 32.95
CA LEU A 396 -29.43 -14.88 32.68
C LEU A 396 -29.38 -15.87 33.87
N GLU A 397 -29.42 -17.17 33.60
CA GLU A 397 -29.22 -18.16 34.64
C GLU A 397 -27.78 -18.09 35.16
N PRO A 398 -27.55 -18.07 36.49
CA PRO A 398 -26.21 -18.12 37.04
C PRO A 398 -25.55 -19.41 36.56
N VAL A 399 -24.38 -19.31 35.95
CA VAL A 399 -23.55 -20.47 35.58
C VAL A 399 -23.14 -21.15 36.87
N GLY A 400 -23.84 -22.23 37.23
CA GLY A 400 -23.46 -23.06 38.37
C GLY A 400 -22.02 -23.55 38.18
N ASP A 401 -21.31 -23.71 39.30
CA ASP A 401 -19.94 -24.20 39.39
C ASP A 401 -19.73 -25.39 38.44
N ARG A 402 -19.17 -25.11 37.26
CA ARG A 402 -18.54 -26.18 36.48
C ARG A 402 -17.28 -26.56 37.26
N GLU A 403 -17.41 -27.68 37.98
CA GLU A 403 -16.30 -28.37 38.61
C GLU A 403 -15.06 -28.27 37.74
N LYS A 404 -14.01 -27.66 38.30
CA LYS A 404 -12.65 -27.76 37.77
C LYS A 404 -12.28 -29.25 37.74
N LYS A 405 -12.60 -29.95 36.66
CA LYS A 405 -11.95 -31.21 36.35
C LYS A 405 -10.49 -30.88 36.10
N SER A 406 -9.67 -31.27 37.07
CA SER A 406 -8.23 -31.32 36.94
C SER A 406 -7.90 -32.15 35.68
N GLU A 407 -7.28 -31.46 34.70
CA GLU A 407 -6.64 -32.13 33.58
C GLU A 407 -5.43 -32.90 34.13
N GLU A 408 -5.58 -34.20 34.33
CA GLU A 408 -4.45 -35.12 34.32
C GLU A 408 -3.84 -35.07 32.91
N ALA A 409 -2.55 -34.80 32.83
CA ALA A 409 -1.78 -34.81 31.63
C ALA A 409 -1.86 -36.20 30.95
N PRO A 410 -2.23 -36.29 29.68
CA PRO A 410 -2.17 -37.56 28.96
C PRO A 410 -0.72 -37.90 28.60
N GLU A 411 -0.32 -39.15 28.91
CA GLU A 411 0.91 -39.78 28.46
C GLU A 411 1.12 -39.62 26.94
N GLU A 412 2.35 -39.34 26.56
CA GLU A 412 2.80 -39.23 25.16
C GLU A 412 2.55 -40.56 24.41
N THR A 413 1.45 -40.60 23.65
CA THR A 413 1.25 -41.58 22.62
C THR A 413 1.54 -40.98 21.26
N SER A 414 2.56 -41.45 20.60
CA SER A 414 2.92 -41.07 19.23
C SER A 414 1.77 -41.41 18.28
N VAL A 415 0.96 -40.44 17.93
CA VAL A 415 -0.12 -40.59 16.95
C VAL A 415 0.38 -40.15 15.58
N SER A 416 0.53 -41.07 14.70
CA SER A 416 0.69 -40.82 13.27
C SER A 416 -0.64 -40.24 12.76
N ILE A 417 -0.63 -38.96 12.43
CA ILE A 417 -1.82 -38.24 11.97
C ILE A 417 -1.97 -38.47 10.47
N SER A 418 -3.02 -39.18 10.06
CA SER A 418 -3.32 -39.41 8.64
C SER A 418 -3.78 -38.10 7.95
N PRO A 419 -3.62 -37.96 6.63
CA PRO A 419 -4.14 -36.83 5.87
C PRO A 419 -5.63 -36.56 6.08
N GLU A 420 -6.41 -37.61 6.33
CA GLU A 420 -7.85 -37.52 6.63
C GLU A 420 -8.10 -36.91 8.01
N ALA A 421 -7.24 -37.16 8.99
CA ALA A 421 -7.33 -36.57 10.33
C ALA A 421 -7.01 -35.05 10.28
N ILE A 422 -6.09 -34.65 9.42
CA ILE A 422 -5.79 -33.24 9.15
C ILE A 422 -6.97 -32.52 8.47
N ALA A 423 -7.58 -33.20 7.49
CA ALA A 423 -8.78 -32.69 6.82
C ALA A 423 -9.97 -32.60 7.79
N ALA A 424 -10.14 -33.55 8.69
CA ALA A 424 -11.19 -33.54 9.70
C ALA A 424 -10.95 -32.49 10.80
N ALA A 425 -9.71 -32.22 11.18
CA ALA A 425 -9.34 -31.17 12.12
C ALA A 425 -9.57 -29.77 11.48
N LEU A 426 -9.18 -29.59 10.22
CA LEU A 426 -9.47 -28.39 9.43
C LEU A 426 -10.99 -28.19 9.27
N ALA A 427 -11.75 -29.24 8.99
CA ALA A 427 -13.20 -29.20 8.89
C ALA A 427 -13.88 -28.84 10.22
N ARG A 428 -13.39 -29.35 11.36
CA ARG A 428 -13.93 -29.00 12.70
C ARG A 428 -13.61 -27.56 13.10
N LEU A 429 -12.43 -27.06 12.78
CA LEU A 429 -12.09 -25.64 12.98
C LEU A 429 -12.97 -24.75 12.09
N LEU A 430 -13.18 -25.17 10.83
CA LEU A 430 -14.06 -24.50 9.88
C LEU A 430 -15.53 -24.50 10.35
N LEU A 431 -16.03 -25.62 10.88
CA LEU A 431 -17.39 -25.72 11.42
C LEU A 431 -17.58 -24.85 12.68
N ARG A 432 -16.57 -24.68 13.50
CA ARG A 432 -16.61 -23.80 14.67
C ARG A 432 -16.67 -22.31 14.28
N TYR A 433 -16.04 -21.96 13.16
CA TYR A 433 -16.04 -20.59 12.63
C TYR A 433 -17.16 -20.29 11.63
N LEU A 434 -17.74 -21.30 10.96
CA LEU A 434 -18.79 -21.15 9.96
C LEU A 434 -20.18 -21.55 10.46
N GLY A 435 -20.30 -22.11 11.66
CA GLY A 435 -21.58 -22.51 12.26
C GLY A 435 -22.52 -21.36 12.65
N GLY A 436 -22.10 -20.11 12.42
CA GLY A 436 -22.91 -18.91 12.65
C GLY A 436 -23.56 -18.29 11.40
N ALA A 437 -23.32 -18.84 10.20
CA ALA A 437 -23.79 -18.20 8.96
C ALA A 437 -24.61 -19.16 8.09
N ALA A 438 -25.79 -19.60 8.58
CA ALA A 438 -26.78 -20.21 7.73
C ALA A 438 -28.17 -19.95 8.27
N SER A 439 -28.71 -18.74 8.08
CA SER A 439 -30.13 -18.46 7.82
C SER A 439 -30.31 -16.97 7.49
N ASP A 440 -31.04 -16.73 6.41
CA ASP A 440 -31.59 -15.48 5.92
C ASP A 440 -30.75 -14.71 4.90
N GLY A 441 -30.90 -15.16 3.63
CA GLY A 441 -30.61 -14.32 2.46
C GLY A 441 -31.64 -13.19 2.30
N PRO A 442 -31.26 -12.05 1.75
CA PRO A 442 -32.17 -10.94 1.51
C PRO A 442 -33.23 -11.32 0.46
N PRO A 443 -34.45 -10.78 0.55
CA PRO A 443 -35.51 -11.06 -0.42
C PRO A 443 -35.14 -10.54 -1.81
N ALA A 444 -35.44 -11.34 -2.82
CA ALA A 444 -35.23 -11.03 -4.22
C ALA A 444 -36.00 -9.76 -4.63
N PRO A 445 -35.40 -8.89 -5.49
CA PRO A 445 -36.14 -7.77 -6.04
C PRO A 445 -37.22 -8.27 -7.01
N SER A 446 -38.46 -7.79 -6.81
CA SER A 446 -39.58 -7.98 -7.69
C SER A 446 -39.25 -7.52 -9.12
N GLY A 447 -39.52 -8.39 -10.08
CA GLY A 447 -39.29 -8.14 -11.51
C GLY A 447 -40.09 -6.97 -12.07
N PRO A 448 -39.64 -6.44 -13.22
CA PRO A 448 -40.29 -5.31 -13.85
C PRO A 448 -41.60 -5.72 -14.54
N VAL A 449 -42.59 -4.87 -14.34
CA VAL A 449 -43.83 -4.85 -15.06
C VAL A 449 -43.55 -4.53 -16.53
N ALA A 450 -44.10 -5.35 -17.43
CA ALA A 450 -44.12 -5.08 -18.84
C ALA A 450 -45.09 -3.95 -19.14
N ASP A 451 -44.69 -2.94 -19.86
CA ASP A 451 -45.57 -2.08 -20.61
C ASP A 451 -45.03 -1.84 -22.03
N ASP A 452 -45.93 -2.01 -22.86
CA ASP A 452 -46.21 -2.15 -24.27
C ASP A 452 -45.72 -1.01 -25.16
N ALA A 453 -45.37 -1.41 -26.36
CA ALA A 453 -45.60 -0.76 -27.64
C ALA A 453 -45.10 0.65 -27.97
N GLY A 454 -44.34 0.73 -29.05
CA GLY A 454 -44.26 1.93 -29.86
C GLY A 454 -43.07 1.94 -30.82
N GLY A 455 -43.20 1.30 -31.96
CA GLY A 455 -42.24 1.43 -33.05
C GLY A 455 -42.17 2.85 -33.62
N PHE A 456 -41.01 3.18 -34.18
CA PHE A 456 -40.92 3.94 -35.45
C PHE A 456 -39.52 3.71 -36.05
N ALA A 457 -39.57 3.49 -37.36
CA ALA A 457 -38.46 3.22 -38.24
C ALA A 457 -37.80 4.52 -38.77
N THR A 458 -36.60 4.32 -39.36
CA THR A 458 -35.89 5.15 -40.38
C THR A 458 -35.37 6.52 -39.89
N GLU A 459 -34.09 6.77 -39.97
CA GLU A 459 -33.07 6.89 -41.04
C GLU A 459 -31.66 6.72 -40.48
#